data_cef596d85a2333280658a715cf74be49
#
_entry.id   cef596d85a2333280658a715cf74be49
#
_cell.length_a   1.000
_cell.length_b   1.000
_cell.length_c   1.000
_cell.angle_alpha   90.00
_cell.angle_beta   90.00
_cell.angle_gamma   90.00
#
_symmetry.space_group_name_H-M   'P 1'
#
loop_
_entity.id
_entity.type
_entity.pdbx_description
1 polymer ?
#
loop_
_entity_poly.entity_id
_entity_poly.type
_entity_poly.pdbx_seq_one_letter_code
_entity_poly.pdbx_strand_id
1 'polypeptide(L)'
;MNDEAVAGHMARRFRGFLPVTIDVETGGFNCARDALLQIAAVIIDMDDSGQLIRGPTFSYHVKPFEGANIEAASLAVNRIDPWHPLRPAIDERDALQRIFKEVRTSMRLTGCTRAILVGHNS
;
A
#
# COMPACT_ATOMS: atom_id res chain seq x y z
N MET A 1 -21.20 19.00 -8.42
CA MET A 1 -20.71 18.88 -7.03
C MET A 1 -19.29 19.41 -6.99
N ASN A 2 -18.99 20.29 -6.07
CA ASN A 2 -17.64 20.82 -5.96
C ASN A 2 -16.72 19.87 -5.18
N ASP A 3 -15.41 20.04 -5.35
CA ASP A 3 -14.41 19.19 -4.70
C ASP A 3 -14.48 19.28 -3.18
N GLU A 4 -14.87 20.43 -2.66
CA GLU A 4 -14.99 20.66 -1.23
C GLU A 4 -16.09 19.78 -0.60
N ALA A 5 -17.22 19.62 -1.26
CA ALA A 5 -18.31 18.77 -0.77
C ALA A 5 -17.93 17.29 -0.77
N VAL A 6 -17.23 16.83 -1.81
CA VAL A 6 -16.70 15.45 -1.90
C VAL A 6 -15.64 15.23 -0.83
N ALA A 7 -14.68 16.15 -0.74
CA ALA A 7 -13.61 16.10 0.25
C ALA A 7 -14.16 16.04 1.68
N GLY A 8 -15.23 16.79 1.96
CA GLY A 8 -15.79 16.86 3.30
C GLY A 8 -16.31 15.55 3.87
N HIS A 9 -16.79 14.61 3.02
CA HIS A 9 -17.32 13.32 3.51
C HIS A 9 -16.23 12.46 4.13
N MET A 10 -15.18 12.15 3.37
CA MET A 10 -14.08 11.33 3.88
C MET A 10 -13.30 12.04 4.99
N ALA A 11 -13.03 13.34 4.82
CA ALA A 11 -12.28 14.12 5.80
C ALA A 11 -12.97 14.16 7.17
N ARG A 12 -14.31 14.15 7.19
CA ARG A 12 -15.07 14.13 8.45
C ARG A 12 -15.23 12.75 9.07
N ARG A 13 -15.19 11.69 8.26
CA ARG A 13 -15.48 10.32 8.72
C ARG A 13 -14.47 9.83 9.76
N PHE A 14 -13.17 10.15 9.54
CA PHE A 14 -12.08 9.71 10.40
C PHE A 14 -11.21 10.88 10.87
N ARG A 15 -11.80 12.02 11.14
CA ARG A 15 -11.11 13.20 11.68
C ARG A 15 -9.95 13.68 10.81
N GLY A 16 -10.11 13.67 9.50
CA GLY A 16 -9.09 14.09 8.56
C GLY A 16 -8.08 13.01 8.17
N PHE A 17 -8.24 11.79 8.65
CA PHE A 17 -7.41 10.66 8.24
C PHE A 17 -8.00 9.96 7.02
N LEU A 18 -7.15 9.63 6.06
CA LEU A 18 -7.49 8.77 4.94
C LEU A 18 -6.99 7.36 5.23
N PRO A 19 -7.88 6.36 5.36
CA PRO A 19 -7.44 4.98 5.55
C PRO A 19 -6.84 4.41 4.27
N VAL A 20 -5.68 3.76 4.39
CA VAL A 20 -5.01 3.06 3.29
C VAL A 20 -4.69 1.66 3.78
N THR A 21 -5.30 0.65 3.17
CA THR A 21 -5.00 -0.73 3.51
C THR A 21 -3.71 -1.14 2.80
N ILE A 22 -2.75 -1.64 3.56
CA ILE A 22 -1.46 -2.11 3.05
C ILE A 22 -1.34 -3.60 3.32
N ASP A 23 -0.91 -4.34 2.30
CA ASP A 23 -0.56 -5.74 2.41
C ASP A 23 0.82 -5.96 1.81
N VAL A 24 1.65 -6.75 2.48
CA VAL A 24 3.02 -7.03 2.02
C VAL A 24 3.29 -8.53 2.02
N GLU A 25 4.13 -8.95 1.08
CA GLU A 25 4.74 -10.27 1.07
C GLU A 25 6.25 -10.07 1.22
N THR A 26 6.84 -10.81 2.14
CA THR A 26 8.24 -10.61 2.52
C THR A 26 9.01 -11.93 2.53
N GLY A 27 10.33 -11.82 2.58
CA GLY A 27 11.23 -12.96 2.74
C GLY A 27 11.41 -13.41 4.19
N GLY A 28 10.68 -12.82 5.13
CA GLY A 28 10.75 -13.16 6.56
C GLY A 28 10.15 -12.08 7.43
N PHE A 29 10.23 -12.23 8.75
CA PHE A 29 9.60 -11.35 9.73
C PHE A 29 10.52 -10.28 10.31
N ASN A 30 11.78 -10.25 9.91
CA ASN A 30 12.72 -9.23 10.39
C ASN A 30 12.83 -8.09 9.38
N CYS A 31 12.16 -6.96 9.65
CA CYS A 31 12.11 -5.83 8.72
C CYS A 31 13.47 -5.17 8.47
N ALA A 32 14.46 -5.42 9.33
CA ALA A 32 15.79 -4.82 9.17
C ALA A 32 16.66 -5.57 8.16
N ARG A 33 16.40 -6.85 7.90
CA ARG A 33 17.24 -7.68 7.03
C ARG A 33 16.47 -8.45 5.95
N ASP A 34 15.18 -8.72 6.15
CA ASP A 34 14.42 -9.56 5.24
C ASP A 34 13.84 -8.73 4.10
N ALA A 35 13.81 -9.32 2.91
CA ALA A 35 13.39 -8.62 1.70
C ALA A 35 11.90 -8.32 1.72
N LEU A 36 11.54 -7.14 1.22
CA LEU A 36 10.19 -6.87 0.76
C LEU A 36 10.05 -7.41 -0.66
N LEU A 37 9.07 -8.25 -0.93
CA LEU A 37 8.90 -8.93 -2.22
C LEU A 37 7.68 -8.44 -2.99
N GLN A 38 6.64 -8.02 -2.30
CA GLN A 38 5.45 -7.46 -2.91
C GLN A 38 4.79 -6.50 -1.93
N ILE A 39 4.24 -5.43 -2.46
CA ILE A 39 3.45 -4.48 -1.68
C ILE A 39 2.20 -4.11 -2.46
N ALA A 40 1.07 -4.12 -1.78
CA ALA A 40 -0.21 -3.69 -2.32
C ALA A 40 -0.83 -2.65 -1.40
N ALA A 41 -1.47 -1.67 -1.99
CA ALA A 41 -2.19 -0.62 -1.26
C ALA A 41 -3.57 -0.46 -1.86
N VAL A 42 -4.57 -0.36 -1.00
CA VAL A 42 -5.95 -0.02 -1.37
C VAL A 42 -6.33 1.23 -0.62
N ILE A 43 -6.57 2.31 -1.35
CA ILE A 43 -7.06 3.56 -0.75
C ILE A 43 -8.56 3.39 -0.53
N ILE A 44 -9.00 3.60 0.69
CA ILE A 44 -10.42 3.50 1.03
C ILE A 44 -11.12 4.75 0.55
N ASP A 45 -12.21 4.55 -0.15
CA ASP A 45 -13.06 5.62 -0.67
C ASP A 45 -14.42 5.60 0.01
N MET A 46 -15.26 6.56 -0.32
CA MET A 46 -16.59 6.69 0.23
C MET A 46 -17.57 7.04 -0.90
N ASP A 47 -18.69 6.34 -0.94
CA ASP A 47 -19.73 6.66 -1.91
C ASP A 47 -20.59 7.84 -1.46
N ASP A 48 -21.53 8.25 -2.32
CA ASP A 48 -22.39 9.40 -2.05
C ASP A 48 -23.30 9.21 -0.83
N SER A 49 -23.55 7.96 -0.44
CA SER A 49 -24.38 7.64 0.74
C SER A 49 -23.55 7.59 2.04
N GLY A 50 -22.23 7.77 1.96
CA GLY A 50 -21.34 7.72 3.12
C GLY A 50 -20.83 6.33 3.46
N GLN A 51 -21.07 5.34 2.60
CA GLN A 51 -20.52 3.99 2.77
C GLN A 51 -19.07 3.93 2.30
N LEU A 52 -18.26 3.23 3.07
CA LEU A 52 -16.88 2.96 2.68
C LEU A 52 -16.87 1.93 1.55
N ILE A 53 -16.10 2.23 0.51
CA ILE A 53 -15.94 1.37 -0.65
C ILE A 53 -14.46 1.25 -0.99
N ARG A 54 -14.14 0.23 -1.77
CA ARG A 54 -12.80 0.03 -2.28
C ARG A 54 -12.48 1.11 -3.30
N GLY A 55 -11.44 1.86 -3.06
CA GLY A 55 -10.94 2.88 -3.97
C GLY A 55 -9.80 2.37 -4.84
N PRO A 56 -8.93 3.28 -5.31
CA PRO A 56 -7.79 2.92 -6.14
C PRO A 56 -6.91 1.88 -5.48
N THR A 57 -6.44 0.92 -6.28
CA THR A 57 -5.58 -0.17 -5.83
C THR A 57 -4.27 -0.14 -6.60
N PHE A 58 -3.16 -0.27 -5.87
CA PHE A 58 -1.81 -0.28 -6.44
C PHE A 58 -1.08 -1.50 -5.90
N SER A 59 -0.35 -2.19 -6.78
CA SER A 59 0.40 -3.37 -6.40
C SER A 59 1.70 -3.42 -7.19
N TYR A 60 2.80 -3.71 -6.49
CA TYR A 60 4.12 -3.80 -7.11
C TYR A 60 4.87 -5.01 -6.59
N HIS A 61 5.51 -5.73 -7.51
CA HIS A 61 6.57 -6.67 -7.16
C HIS A 61 7.83 -5.87 -6.87
N VAL A 62 8.55 -6.27 -5.84
CA VAL A 62 9.73 -5.54 -5.36
C VAL A 62 10.96 -6.42 -5.46
N LYS A 63 12.03 -5.86 -6.01
CA LYS A 63 13.34 -6.54 -6.03
C LYS A 63 13.91 -6.58 -4.63
N PRO A 64 14.42 -7.72 -4.16
CA PRO A 64 15.16 -7.76 -2.90
C PRO A 64 16.29 -6.74 -2.92
N PHE A 65 16.45 -5.98 -1.83
CA PHE A 65 17.58 -5.07 -1.73
C PHE A 65 18.90 -5.87 -1.63
N GLU A 66 20.01 -5.24 -1.97
CA GLU A 66 21.32 -5.91 -1.93
C GLU A 66 21.65 -6.37 -0.51
N GLY A 67 21.96 -7.66 -0.37
CA GLY A 67 22.22 -8.26 0.94
C GLY A 67 20.97 -8.66 1.72
N ALA A 68 19.77 -8.49 1.14
CA ALA A 68 18.54 -8.88 1.81
C ALA A 68 18.51 -10.38 2.09
N ASN A 69 17.97 -10.74 3.25
CA ASN A 69 17.73 -12.13 3.61
C ASN A 69 16.38 -12.58 3.08
N ILE A 70 16.31 -13.82 2.61
CA ILE A 70 15.06 -14.44 2.16
C ILE A 70 14.96 -15.83 2.77
N GLU A 71 13.96 -16.02 3.64
CA GLU A 71 13.73 -17.29 4.30
C GLU A 71 12.95 -18.25 3.39
N ALA A 72 13.44 -19.47 3.25
CA ALA A 72 12.76 -20.48 2.44
C ALA A 72 11.34 -20.76 2.93
N ALA A 73 11.11 -20.72 4.24
CA ALA A 73 9.79 -20.92 4.82
C ALA A 73 8.78 -19.85 4.37
N SER A 74 9.23 -18.60 4.22
CA SER A 74 8.38 -17.49 3.72
C SER A 74 8.01 -17.71 2.26
N LEU A 75 8.95 -18.14 1.43
CA LEU A 75 8.70 -18.42 0.01
C LEU A 75 7.74 -19.61 -0.16
N ALA A 76 7.81 -20.60 0.73
CA ALA A 76 6.88 -21.72 0.71
C ALA A 76 5.43 -21.28 0.98
N VAL A 77 5.23 -20.23 1.78
CA VAL A 77 3.91 -19.68 2.10
C VAL A 77 3.42 -18.74 0.99
N ASN A 78 4.23 -17.76 0.59
CA ASN A 78 3.79 -16.73 -0.37
C ASN A 78 3.93 -17.16 -1.82
N ARG A 79 4.71 -18.22 -2.10
CA ARG A 79 4.92 -18.80 -3.43
C ARG A 79 5.51 -17.84 -4.45
N ILE A 80 6.24 -16.85 -4.00
CA ILE A 80 6.93 -15.91 -4.88
C ILE A 80 8.30 -16.48 -5.20
N ASP A 81 8.67 -16.51 -6.48
CA ASP A 81 10.04 -16.72 -6.92
C ASP A 81 10.68 -15.35 -7.12
N PRO A 82 11.53 -14.89 -6.17
CA PRO A 82 12.07 -13.53 -6.22
C PRO A 82 12.96 -13.27 -7.43
N TRP A 83 13.50 -14.33 -8.03
CA TRP A 83 14.47 -14.24 -9.11
C TRP A 83 13.90 -14.68 -10.46
N HIS A 84 12.58 -14.88 -10.54
CA HIS A 84 11.95 -15.28 -11.80
C HIS A 84 12.15 -14.19 -12.87
N PRO A 85 12.67 -14.57 -14.07
CA PRO A 85 13.03 -13.59 -15.09
C PRO A 85 11.86 -12.79 -15.66
N LEU A 86 10.65 -13.31 -15.56
CA LEU A 86 9.43 -12.63 -16.02
C LEU A 86 8.71 -11.84 -14.94
N ARG A 87 9.24 -11.84 -13.72
CA ARG A 87 8.64 -11.08 -12.62
C ARG A 87 8.91 -9.59 -12.82
N PRO A 88 7.87 -8.75 -12.94
CA PRO A 88 8.03 -7.32 -13.22
C PRO A 88 8.35 -6.55 -11.93
N ALA A 89 9.49 -6.86 -11.31
CA ALA A 89 9.87 -6.28 -10.04
C ALA A 89 10.59 -4.94 -10.22
N ILE A 90 10.31 -4.00 -9.34
CA ILE A 90 10.97 -2.69 -9.27
C ILE A 90 11.69 -2.54 -7.92
N ASP A 91 12.55 -1.53 -7.83
CA ASP A 91 13.27 -1.27 -6.60
C ASP A 91 12.29 -0.90 -5.47
N GLU A 92 12.64 -1.29 -4.25
CA GLU A 92 11.84 -1.01 -3.05
C GLU A 92 11.53 0.47 -2.91
N ARG A 93 12.52 1.33 -3.11
CA ARG A 93 12.36 2.78 -3.07
C ARG A 93 11.32 3.26 -4.08
N ASP A 94 11.39 2.77 -5.32
CA ASP A 94 10.47 3.17 -6.38
C ASP A 94 9.05 2.73 -6.07
N ALA A 95 8.87 1.51 -5.56
CA ALA A 95 7.56 0.99 -5.19
C ALA A 95 6.92 1.86 -4.11
N LEU A 96 7.66 2.18 -3.05
CA LEU A 96 7.18 3.01 -1.95
C LEU A 96 6.88 4.44 -2.42
N GLN A 97 7.75 5.03 -3.23
CA GLN A 97 7.53 6.37 -3.77
C GLN A 97 6.25 6.46 -4.60
N ARG A 98 5.99 5.46 -5.44
CA ARG A 98 4.78 5.40 -6.27
C ARG A 98 3.53 5.30 -5.42
N ILE A 99 3.54 4.43 -4.42
CA ILE A 99 2.39 4.26 -3.52
C ILE A 99 2.11 5.55 -2.75
N PHE A 100 3.12 6.14 -2.13
CA PHE A 100 2.91 7.36 -1.34
C PHE A 100 2.55 8.57 -2.18
N LYS A 101 2.98 8.63 -3.44
CA LYS A 101 2.52 9.65 -4.38
C LYS A 101 1.00 9.55 -4.59
N GLU A 102 0.49 8.34 -4.80
CA GLU A 102 -0.94 8.11 -4.98
C GLU A 102 -1.73 8.40 -3.70
N VAL A 103 -1.17 8.06 -2.54
CA VAL A 103 -1.77 8.40 -1.24
C VAL A 103 -1.89 9.91 -1.09
N ARG A 104 -0.83 10.66 -1.39
CA ARG A 104 -0.86 12.14 -1.32
C ARG A 104 -1.89 12.74 -2.29
N THR A 105 -1.99 12.19 -3.49
CA THR A 105 -3.00 12.62 -4.47
C THR A 105 -4.40 12.42 -3.91
N SER A 106 -4.68 11.26 -3.36
CA SER A 106 -5.99 10.97 -2.75
C SER A 106 -6.27 11.83 -1.53
N MET A 107 -5.26 12.16 -0.73
CA MET A 107 -5.42 13.09 0.39
C MET A 107 -5.87 14.47 -0.09
N ARG A 108 -5.27 14.97 -1.18
CA ARG A 108 -5.69 16.26 -1.76
C ARG A 108 -7.13 16.23 -2.27
N LEU A 109 -7.48 15.13 -2.96
CA LEU A 109 -8.83 15.00 -3.54
C LEU A 109 -9.92 14.86 -2.49
N THR A 110 -9.61 14.26 -1.34
CA THR A 110 -10.57 14.02 -0.27
C THR A 110 -10.57 15.11 0.80
N GLY A 111 -9.59 16.00 0.79
CA GLY A 111 -9.41 17.00 1.86
C GLY A 111 -8.85 16.41 3.14
N CYS A 112 -8.39 15.16 3.12
CA CYS A 112 -7.75 14.55 4.28
C CYS A 112 -6.35 15.13 4.46
N THR A 113 -5.96 15.33 5.72
CA THR A 113 -4.67 15.93 6.07
C THR A 113 -3.62 14.92 6.47
N ARG A 114 -4.05 13.69 6.75
CA ARG A 114 -3.18 12.59 7.16
C ARG A 114 -3.69 11.29 6.55
N ALA A 115 -2.79 10.33 6.41
CA ALA A 115 -3.14 8.97 6.04
C ALA A 115 -2.88 8.05 7.24
N ILE A 116 -3.72 7.03 7.39
CA ILE A 116 -3.49 5.97 8.35
C ILE A 116 -3.34 4.65 7.60
N LEU A 117 -2.24 3.94 7.86
CA LEU A 117 -1.99 2.65 7.23
C LEU A 117 -2.65 1.55 8.07
N VAL A 118 -3.42 0.72 7.39
CA VAL A 118 -4.16 -0.38 8.02
C VAL A 118 -3.64 -1.69 7.44
N GLY A 119 -3.17 -2.58 8.29
CA GLY A 119 -2.64 -3.87 7.87
C GLY A 119 -3.16 -5.00 8.72
N HIS A 120 -3.05 -6.23 8.19
CA HIS A 120 -3.31 -7.46 8.91
C HIS A 120 -1.98 -8.18 9.11
N ASN A 121 -1.67 -8.57 10.33
CA ASN A 121 -0.38 -9.17 10.73
C ASN A 121 0.82 -8.28 10.38
N SER A 122 0.65 -7.00 10.47
CA SER A 122 1.71 -6.03 10.19
C SER A 122 2.65 -5.83 11.38
#